data_aab47886f5167e68acaa2e08f5ed98a5
#
_entry.id   aab47886f5167e68acaa2e08f5ed98a5
#
_cell.length_a   1.000
_cell.length_b   1.000
_cell.length_c   1.000
_cell.angle_alpha   90.00
_cell.angle_beta   90.00
_cell.angle_gamma   90.00
#
_symmetry.space_group_name_H-M   'P 1'
#
loop_
_entity.id
_entity.type
_entity.pdbx_description
1 polymer ?
#
loop_
_entity_poly.entity_id
_entity_poly.type
_entity_poly.pdbx_seq_one_letter_code
_entity_poly.pdbx_strand_id
1 'polypeptide(L)'
;MKVDSLISDNAFAAVFGHFQQEGNHFADEGDVLRFVDKTSLRPVAEARLTSIDKSDRSRYVMTVDADLRDILAEPRRYAVENTTRGASAIIRNCTVEYNRARSLLISTPGDVLIENCKFGSMMAGIRICGDANYWFESGNTRNVVIRNNSFTDLGIGGREPQAILQIDPIIPKDARTNDFFYHDRIVFENNVVSTFDNQIIYALSVRSLEIKNNKFIDTGTYAPLFPRLSVIDVQFCGDVEIVGNDFSKWKKDATLSIHNCVEVVNDSDIEVVDSPNPFFFQS
;
A
#
# COMPACT_ATOMS: atom_id res chain seq x y z
N MET A 1 1.69 -12.57 10.97
CA MET A 1 2.76 -13.53 11.34
C MET A 1 2.99 -14.51 10.19
N LYS A 2 4.16 -15.14 10.07
CA LYS A 2 4.40 -16.24 9.11
C LYS A 2 3.84 -17.54 9.67
N VAL A 3 3.09 -18.30 8.87
CA VAL A 3 2.74 -19.66 9.23
C VAL A 3 4.00 -20.52 9.13
N ASP A 4 4.34 -21.24 10.19
CA ASP A 4 5.55 -22.09 10.26
C ASP A 4 5.20 -23.56 9.98
N SER A 5 4.21 -24.09 10.67
CA SER A 5 3.83 -25.49 10.55
C SER A 5 2.37 -25.74 10.91
N LEU A 6 1.76 -26.72 10.29
CA LEU A 6 0.49 -27.31 10.73
C LEU A 6 0.79 -28.30 11.87
N ILE A 7 0.03 -28.24 12.95
CA ILE A 7 0.19 -29.11 14.14
C ILE A 7 -0.87 -30.19 14.17
N SER A 8 -2.10 -29.83 13.86
CA SER A 8 -3.25 -30.72 13.71
C SER A 8 -4.18 -30.18 12.65
N ASP A 9 -5.31 -30.83 12.41
CA ASP A 9 -6.30 -30.42 11.40
C ASP A 9 -6.75 -28.97 11.52
N ASN A 10 -6.74 -28.42 12.72
CA ASN A 10 -7.20 -27.06 13.01
C ASN A 10 -6.24 -26.24 13.87
N ALA A 11 -5.02 -26.73 14.10
CA ALA A 11 -4.02 -26.01 14.87
C ALA A 11 -2.72 -25.81 14.06
N PHE A 12 -2.15 -24.63 14.17
CA PHE A 12 -0.93 -24.25 13.47
C PHE A 12 -0.01 -23.42 14.35
N ALA A 13 1.25 -23.42 14.02
CA ALA A 13 2.22 -22.52 14.59
C ALA A 13 2.53 -21.37 13.64
N ALA A 14 2.67 -20.18 14.19
CA ALA A 14 3.12 -18.99 13.45
C ALA A 14 4.22 -18.25 14.20
N VAL A 15 5.16 -17.69 13.44
CA VAL A 15 6.31 -16.95 13.96
C VAL A 15 6.22 -15.48 13.55
N PHE A 16 6.78 -14.61 14.36
CA PHE A 16 6.94 -13.22 13.98
C PHE A 16 7.95 -13.07 12.83
N GLY A 17 7.67 -12.15 11.92
CA GLY A 17 8.52 -11.91 10.76
C GLY A 17 9.80 -11.16 11.09
N HIS A 18 9.78 -10.35 12.15
CA HIS A 18 10.88 -9.52 12.57
C HIS A 18 11.03 -9.55 14.11
N PHE A 19 12.27 -9.58 14.61
CA PHE A 19 12.56 -9.69 16.03
C PHE A 19 11.94 -8.56 16.88
N GLN A 20 11.78 -7.36 16.33
CA GLN A 20 11.13 -6.24 17.01
C GLN A 20 9.62 -6.45 17.24
N GLN A 21 9.03 -7.42 16.58
CA GLN A 21 7.60 -7.77 16.73
C GLN A 21 7.38 -8.88 17.75
N GLU A 22 8.43 -9.57 18.18
CA GLU A 22 8.32 -10.69 19.12
C GLU A 22 7.68 -10.29 20.44
N GLY A 23 6.71 -11.07 20.86
CA GLY A 23 5.94 -10.82 22.08
C GLY A 23 4.88 -9.72 21.96
N ASN A 24 4.67 -9.16 20.76
CA ASN A 24 3.56 -8.24 20.54
C ASN A 24 2.22 -8.98 20.62
N HIS A 25 1.22 -8.25 21.06
CA HIS A 25 -0.15 -8.75 21.07
C HIS A 25 -0.66 -8.90 19.63
N PHE A 26 -0.92 -10.14 19.21
CA PHE A 26 -1.37 -10.43 17.86
C PHE A 26 -2.88 -10.64 17.77
N ALA A 27 -3.45 -11.47 18.65
CA ALA A 27 -4.86 -11.83 18.63
C ALA A 27 -5.35 -12.32 20.01
N ASP A 28 -6.65 -12.31 20.20
CA ASP A 28 -7.37 -12.94 21.30
C ASP A 28 -8.35 -14.00 20.77
N GLU A 29 -8.77 -14.90 21.65
CA GLU A 29 -9.80 -15.89 21.34
C GLU A 29 -11.08 -15.18 20.87
N GLY A 30 -11.66 -15.68 19.79
CA GLY A 30 -12.80 -15.09 19.10
C GLY A 30 -12.45 -14.16 17.94
N ASP A 31 -11.21 -13.69 17.82
CA ASP A 31 -10.76 -12.91 16.67
C ASP A 31 -10.79 -13.74 15.38
N VAL A 32 -11.02 -13.08 14.25
CA VAL A 32 -10.98 -13.71 12.93
C VAL A 32 -9.58 -13.56 12.35
N LEU A 33 -8.99 -14.68 11.99
CA LEU A 33 -7.70 -14.77 11.33
C LEU A 33 -7.90 -15.03 9.85
N ARG A 34 -7.19 -14.30 9.02
CA ARG A 34 -7.13 -14.47 7.57
C ARG A 34 -5.78 -15.04 7.18
N PHE A 35 -5.79 -16.10 6.39
CA PHE A 35 -4.59 -16.67 5.80
C PHE A 35 -4.40 -16.07 4.41
N VAL A 36 -3.19 -15.57 4.13
CA VAL A 36 -2.83 -14.96 2.86
C VAL A 36 -1.62 -15.65 2.25
N ASP A 37 -1.65 -15.83 0.94
CA ASP A 37 -0.47 -16.24 0.19
C ASP A 37 0.58 -15.15 0.22
N LYS A 38 1.80 -15.43 0.65
CA LYS A 38 2.85 -14.41 0.84
C LYS A 38 3.36 -13.78 -0.46
N THR A 39 3.18 -14.44 -1.58
CA THR A 39 3.64 -13.95 -2.87
C THR A 39 2.62 -13.01 -3.51
N SER A 40 1.38 -13.45 -3.57
CA SER A 40 0.30 -12.69 -4.21
C SER A 40 -0.49 -11.79 -3.27
N LEU A 41 -0.30 -11.95 -1.96
CA LEU A 41 -1.09 -11.34 -0.89
C LEU A 41 -2.58 -11.68 -0.95
N ARG A 42 -2.97 -12.71 -1.74
CA ARG A 42 -4.36 -13.16 -1.85
C ARG A 42 -4.81 -13.85 -0.56
N PRO A 43 -6.00 -13.52 -0.05
CA PRO A 43 -6.64 -14.33 0.96
C PRO A 43 -6.96 -15.72 0.42
N VAL A 44 -6.67 -16.74 1.21
CA VAL A 44 -6.98 -18.13 0.88
C VAL A 44 -8.01 -18.74 1.83
N ALA A 45 -8.09 -18.25 3.06
CA ALA A 45 -9.10 -18.67 4.04
C ALA A 45 -9.26 -17.65 5.16
N GLU A 46 -10.39 -17.75 5.87
CA GLU A 46 -10.61 -17.10 7.15
C GLU A 46 -11.10 -18.14 8.16
N ALA A 47 -10.68 -18.00 9.41
CA ALA A 47 -11.12 -18.86 10.50
C ALA A 47 -11.13 -18.09 11.82
N ARG A 48 -11.99 -18.48 12.75
CA ARG A 48 -12.07 -17.89 14.08
C ARG A 48 -11.08 -18.55 15.02
N LEU A 49 -10.32 -17.75 15.72
CA LEU A 49 -9.37 -18.20 16.74
C LEU A 49 -10.14 -18.73 17.97
N THR A 50 -9.91 -19.98 18.32
CA THR A 50 -10.53 -20.64 19.48
C THR A 50 -9.58 -20.79 20.66
N SER A 51 -8.26 -20.79 20.41
CA SER A 51 -7.23 -20.84 21.45
C SER A 51 -5.91 -20.31 20.93
N ILE A 52 -5.13 -19.70 21.80
CA ILE A 52 -3.78 -19.21 21.49
C ILE A 52 -2.82 -19.43 22.65
N ASP A 53 -1.73 -20.14 22.38
CA ASP A 53 -0.59 -20.27 23.30
C ASP A 53 0.51 -19.27 22.90
N LYS A 54 0.81 -18.36 23.83
CA LYS A 54 1.80 -17.27 23.70
C LYS A 54 3.02 -17.50 24.61
N SER A 55 3.22 -18.71 25.11
CA SER A 55 4.32 -19.04 26.06
C SER A 55 5.71 -18.83 25.44
N ASP A 56 5.86 -19.06 24.14
CA ASP A 56 7.04 -18.67 23.37
C ASP A 56 6.79 -17.30 22.70
N ARG A 57 7.60 -16.29 23.07
CA ARG A 57 7.45 -14.94 22.55
C ARG A 57 7.70 -14.80 21.04
N SER A 58 8.45 -15.71 20.46
CA SER A 58 8.78 -15.71 19.02
C SER A 58 7.81 -16.53 18.17
N ARG A 59 7.09 -17.46 18.79
CA ARG A 59 6.28 -18.49 18.11
C ARG A 59 4.99 -18.78 18.86
N TYR A 60 3.86 -18.43 18.27
CA TYR A 60 2.55 -18.72 18.85
C TYR A 60 1.95 -19.99 18.24
N VAL A 61 1.26 -20.77 19.07
CA VAL A 61 0.44 -21.90 18.62
C VAL A 61 -1.02 -21.48 18.72
N MET A 62 -1.73 -21.59 17.61
CA MET A 62 -3.10 -21.12 17.45
C MET A 62 -4.00 -22.24 16.98
N THR A 63 -5.19 -22.35 17.59
CA THR A 63 -6.25 -23.29 17.18
C THR A 63 -7.42 -22.47 16.65
N VAL A 64 -8.03 -22.93 15.56
CA VAL A 64 -9.15 -22.25 14.90
C VAL A 64 -10.34 -23.19 14.74
N ASP A 65 -11.50 -22.65 14.35
CA ASP A 65 -12.76 -23.35 14.13
C ASP A 65 -12.90 -23.99 12.73
N ALA A 66 -11.81 -24.06 11.95
CA ALA A 66 -11.81 -24.58 10.59
C ALA A 66 -10.74 -25.66 10.40
N ASP A 67 -10.97 -26.58 9.45
CA ASP A 67 -9.96 -27.53 8.98
C ASP A 67 -8.98 -26.82 8.05
N LEU A 68 -7.70 -26.88 8.36
CA LEU A 68 -6.62 -26.20 7.66
C LEU A 68 -5.77 -27.11 6.76
N ARG A 69 -6.05 -28.43 6.73
CA ARG A 69 -5.18 -29.43 6.04
C ARG A 69 -4.96 -29.10 4.56
N ASP A 70 -6.06 -28.82 3.86
CA ASP A 70 -5.98 -28.53 2.43
C ASP A 70 -5.40 -27.12 2.16
N ILE A 71 -5.70 -26.16 3.05
CA ILE A 71 -5.27 -24.77 2.93
C ILE A 71 -3.77 -24.66 3.24
N LEU A 72 -3.31 -25.32 4.31
CA LEU A 72 -1.95 -25.27 4.80
C LEU A 72 -1.12 -26.52 4.43
N ALA A 73 -1.36 -27.13 3.26
CA ALA A 73 -0.53 -28.22 2.76
C ALA A 73 0.94 -27.80 2.63
N GLU A 74 1.20 -26.54 2.33
CA GLU A 74 2.50 -25.88 2.31
C GLU A 74 2.53 -24.72 3.32
N PRO A 75 2.61 -24.96 4.63
CA PRO A 75 2.34 -23.92 5.64
C PRO A 75 3.18 -22.65 5.44
N ARG A 76 4.47 -22.80 5.13
CA ARG A 76 5.41 -21.68 5.00
C ARG A 76 5.17 -20.77 3.80
N ARG A 77 4.28 -21.17 2.91
CA ARG A 77 3.78 -20.34 1.81
C ARG A 77 2.89 -19.19 2.31
N TYR A 78 2.30 -19.34 3.49
CA TYR A 78 1.26 -18.44 3.97
C TYR A 78 1.73 -17.55 5.12
N ALA A 79 1.06 -16.42 5.24
CA ALA A 79 1.05 -15.57 6.41
C ALA A 79 -0.36 -15.54 7.00
N VAL A 80 -0.45 -15.20 8.27
CA VAL A 80 -1.73 -15.00 8.96
C VAL A 80 -1.82 -13.58 9.50
N GLU A 81 -2.95 -12.95 9.28
CA GLU A 81 -3.29 -11.61 9.77
C GLU A 81 -4.58 -11.64 10.60
N ASN A 82 -4.70 -10.69 11.53
CA ASN A 82 -5.92 -10.53 12.33
C ASN A 82 -6.80 -9.46 11.66
N THR A 83 -7.97 -9.85 11.17
CA THR A 83 -8.91 -8.97 10.48
C THR A 83 -9.95 -8.34 11.40
N THR A 84 -10.05 -8.80 12.65
CA THR A 84 -10.99 -8.25 13.63
C THR A 84 -10.57 -6.86 14.11
N ARG A 85 -9.28 -6.60 14.16
CA ARG A 85 -8.70 -5.41 14.79
C ARG A 85 -8.07 -4.47 13.76
N GLY A 86 -8.92 -3.85 12.94
CA GLY A 86 -8.54 -2.78 12.03
C GLY A 86 -8.86 -1.41 12.62
N ALA A 87 -7.87 -0.54 12.72
CA ALA A 87 -8.08 0.83 13.17
C ALA A 87 -8.55 1.74 12.03
N SER A 88 -9.60 2.52 12.26
CA SER A 88 -9.92 3.69 11.42
C SER A 88 -9.15 4.91 11.92
N ALA A 89 -8.81 5.85 11.02
CA ALA A 89 -8.05 7.03 11.37
C ALA A 89 -8.59 8.28 10.67
N ILE A 90 -8.62 9.39 11.40
CA ILE A 90 -8.84 10.73 10.84
C ILE A 90 -7.63 11.59 11.18
N ILE A 91 -6.90 12.00 10.15
CA ILE A 91 -5.73 12.88 10.25
C ILE A 91 -6.11 14.20 9.60
N ARG A 92 -6.20 15.25 10.42
CA ARG A 92 -6.78 16.53 10.00
C ARG A 92 -5.98 17.71 10.55
N ASN A 93 -5.76 18.73 9.71
CA ASN A 93 -5.12 19.99 10.10
C ASN A 93 -3.71 19.79 10.70
N CYS A 94 -2.97 18.79 10.23
CA CYS A 94 -1.64 18.45 10.70
C CYS A 94 -0.56 18.97 9.75
N THR A 95 0.63 19.23 10.30
CA THR A 95 1.84 19.50 9.51
C THR A 95 2.86 18.40 9.82
N VAL A 96 3.33 17.71 8.78
CA VAL A 96 4.34 16.64 8.86
C VAL A 96 5.45 16.94 7.87
N GLU A 97 6.50 17.60 8.35
CA GLU A 97 7.60 18.10 7.53
C GLU A 97 8.95 17.74 8.14
N TYR A 98 10.01 17.77 7.33
CA TYR A 98 11.41 17.60 7.73
C TYR A 98 11.78 16.22 8.30
N ASN A 99 10.91 15.24 8.24
CA ASN A 99 11.25 13.87 8.60
C ASN A 99 12.03 13.18 7.48
N ARG A 100 12.98 12.33 7.85
CA ARG A 100 13.87 11.65 6.92
C ARG A 100 13.17 10.51 6.15
N ALA A 101 12.17 9.92 6.74
CA ALA A 101 11.35 8.87 6.10
C ALA A 101 10.09 9.49 5.44
N ARG A 102 9.13 8.65 5.06
CA ARG A 102 7.81 9.06 4.60
C ARG A 102 7.02 9.82 5.68
N SER A 103 6.12 10.72 5.27
CA SER A 103 5.30 11.44 6.24
C SER A 103 4.28 10.53 6.93
N LEU A 104 3.59 9.67 6.18
CA LEU A 104 2.65 8.69 6.70
C LEU A 104 2.84 7.32 6.04
N LEU A 105 2.59 6.26 6.82
CA LEU A 105 2.46 4.89 6.35
C LEU A 105 1.09 4.38 6.75
N ILE A 106 0.30 3.94 5.78
CA ILE A 106 -1.05 3.42 5.97
C ILE A 106 -1.06 1.93 5.65
N SER A 107 -1.48 1.13 6.63
CA SER A 107 -1.57 -0.32 6.54
C SER A 107 -2.69 -0.81 7.47
N THR A 108 -3.94 -0.47 7.13
CA THR A 108 -5.11 -0.82 7.93
C THR A 108 -6.33 -1.06 7.06
N PRO A 109 -7.18 -2.04 7.40
CA PRO A 109 -8.47 -2.26 6.74
C PRO A 109 -9.57 -1.29 7.20
N GLY A 110 -9.31 -0.44 8.17
CA GLY A 110 -10.26 0.59 8.61
C GLY A 110 -10.35 1.76 7.62
N ASP A 111 -11.39 2.60 7.80
CA ASP A 111 -11.52 3.83 7.03
C ASP A 111 -10.46 4.85 7.44
N VAL A 112 -9.81 5.46 6.44
CA VAL A 112 -8.77 6.48 6.67
C VAL A 112 -9.16 7.77 5.94
N LEU A 113 -9.22 8.87 6.67
CA LEU A 113 -9.41 10.21 6.13
C LEU A 113 -8.20 11.09 6.46
N ILE A 114 -7.56 11.65 5.43
CA ILE A 114 -6.44 12.57 5.56
C ILE A 114 -6.82 13.87 4.86
N GLU A 115 -7.04 14.93 5.64
CA GLU A 115 -7.52 16.19 5.06
C GLU A 115 -6.92 17.44 5.70
N ASN A 116 -6.79 18.50 4.89
CA ASN A 116 -6.30 19.82 5.31
C ASN A 116 -4.91 19.75 5.98
N CYS A 117 -4.04 18.85 5.54
CA CYS A 117 -2.71 18.65 6.10
C CYS A 117 -1.63 19.23 5.16
N LYS A 118 -0.41 19.42 5.73
CA LYS A 118 0.79 19.82 5.00
C LYS A 118 1.84 18.73 5.14
N PHE A 119 2.43 18.35 4.02
CA PHE A 119 3.43 17.29 3.96
C PHE A 119 4.71 17.76 3.26
N GLY A 120 5.87 17.44 3.86
CA GLY A 120 7.18 17.79 3.33
C GLY A 120 8.27 16.89 3.92
N SER A 121 8.40 15.65 3.42
CA SER A 121 9.37 14.66 3.90
C SER A 121 10.42 14.34 2.83
N MET A 122 11.54 13.74 3.26
CA MET A 122 12.63 13.38 2.35
C MET A 122 12.31 12.17 1.46
N MET A 123 11.31 11.37 1.82
CA MET A 123 10.83 10.23 1.04
C MET A 123 9.38 10.47 0.60
N ALA A 124 8.60 9.41 0.42
CA ALA A 124 7.19 9.50 0.05
C ALA A 124 6.38 10.36 1.03
N GLY A 125 5.40 11.09 0.52
CA GLY A 125 4.43 11.80 1.37
C GLY A 125 3.56 10.81 2.13
N ILE A 126 2.74 10.08 1.40
CA ILE A 126 1.88 9.03 1.96
C ILE A 126 2.21 7.73 1.25
N ARG A 127 2.58 6.71 2.02
CA ARG A 127 2.77 5.36 1.52
C ARG A 127 1.64 4.46 2.02
N ILE A 128 1.02 3.73 1.10
CA ILE A 128 0.02 2.70 1.36
C ILE A 128 0.64 1.38 0.93
N CYS A 129 0.93 0.50 1.88
CA CYS A 129 1.70 -0.70 1.64
C CYS A 129 0.97 -1.94 2.14
N GLY A 130 1.43 -3.11 1.72
CA GLY A 130 1.09 -4.41 2.25
C GLY A 130 2.28 -5.33 2.07
N ASP A 131 2.68 -6.03 3.11
CA ASP A 131 3.87 -6.85 3.11
C ASP A 131 3.72 -8.09 4.01
N ALA A 132 3.89 -9.25 3.44
CA ALA A 132 3.89 -10.54 4.15
C ALA A 132 5.27 -11.22 4.15
N ASN A 133 6.35 -10.54 3.78
CA ASN A 133 7.68 -11.12 3.61
C ASN A 133 8.78 -10.45 4.42
N TYR A 134 8.72 -9.13 4.59
CA TYR A 134 9.79 -8.35 5.23
C TYR A 134 9.36 -7.77 6.58
N TRP A 135 8.55 -6.72 6.55
CA TRP A 135 8.13 -6.01 7.76
C TRP A 135 6.85 -6.54 8.35
N PHE A 136 6.08 -7.34 7.59
CA PHE A 136 4.75 -7.84 7.98
C PHE A 136 3.78 -6.70 8.34
N GLU A 137 3.88 -5.63 7.58
CA GLU A 137 2.89 -4.55 7.57
C GLU A 137 1.70 -5.01 6.74
N SER A 138 0.89 -5.88 7.32
CA SER A 138 -0.26 -6.51 6.67
C SER A 138 -1.54 -5.73 6.91
N GLY A 139 -2.50 -5.98 6.07
CA GLY A 139 -3.81 -5.36 6.05
C GLY A 139 -4.00 -4.51 4.80
N ASN A 140 -4.78 -5.05 3.87
CA ASN A 140 -5.23 -4.28 2.73
C ASN A 140 -6.08 -3.10 3.20
N THR A 141 -5.95 -1.95 2.55
CA THR A 141 -6.83 -0.81 2.83
C THR A 141 -8.15 -0.99 2.10
N ARG A 142 -9.26 -0.60 2.74
CA ARG A 142 -10.61 -0.67 2.15
C ARG A 142 -11.10 0.67 1.63
N ASN A 143 -10.85 1.73 2.39
CA ASN A 143 -11.30 3.06 2.01
C ASN A 143 -10.34 4.12 2.57
N VAL A 144 -9.56 4.73 1.68
CA VAL A 144 -8.62 5.81 2.03
C VAL A 144 -8.98 7.04 1.22
N VAL A 145 -9.26 8.14 1.90
CA VAL A 145 -9.56 9.44 1.29
C VAL A 145 -8.49 10.45 1.68
N ILE A 146 -7.80 10.99 0.70
CA ILE A 146 -6.73 11.98 0.85
C ILE A 146 -7.16 13.23 0.11
N ARG A 147 -7.57 14.27 0.83
CA ARG A 147 -8.15 15.45 0.19
C ARG A 147 -7.75 16.78 0.83
N ASN A 148 -7.75 17.83 0.01
CA ASN A 148 -7.49 19.20 0.46
C ASN A 148 -6.13 19.36 1.18
N ASN A 149 -5.14 18.57 0.81
CA ASN A 149 -3.81 18.62 1.41
C ASN A 149 -2.85 19.40 0.51
N SER A 150 -1.73 19.84 1.10
CA SER A 150 -0.58 20.37 0.35
C SER A 150 0.64 19.49 0.54
N PHE A 151 1.31 19.19 -0.57
CA PHE A 151 2.54 18.43 -0.62
C PHE A 151 3.62 19.33 -1.23
N THR A 152 4.77 19.47 -0.54
CA THR A 152 5.83 20.38 -0.98
C THR A 152 7.19 19.69 -0.99
N ASP A 153 7.83 19.66 -2.18
CA ASP A 153 9.21 19.18 -2.41
C ASP A 153 9.57 17.89 -1.65
N LEU A 154 8.75 16.86 -1.82
CA LEU A 154 9.03 15.54 -1.25
C LEU A 154 9.95 14.73 -2.18
N GLY A 155 10.44 13.60 -1.67
CA GLY A 155 11.24 12.67 -2.46
C GLY A 155 12.69 13.12 -2.71
N ILE A 156 13.19 14.08 -1.94
CA ILE A 156 14.56 14.62 -2.09
C ILE A 156 15.66 13.68 -1.56
N GLY A 157 15.30 12.60 -0.89
CA GLY A 157 16.21 11.65 -0.26
C GLY A 157 16.10 10.24 -0.83
N GLY A 158 17.24 9.58 -0.95
CA GLY A 158 17.30 8.18 -1.37
C GLY A 158 17.83 7.97 -2.79
N ARG A 159 18.13 6.70 -3.09
CA ARG A 159 18.65 6.27 -4.41
C ARG A 159 17.54 5.72 -5.30
N GLU A 160 16.36 5.50 -4.73
CA GLU A 160 15.22 4.87 -5.37
C GLU A 160 14.10 5.88 -5.57
N PRO A 161 13.33 5.77 -6.64
CA PRO A 161 12.17 6.63 -6.84
C PRO A 161 11.20 6.54 -5.67
N GLN A 162 10.71 7.70 -5.23
CA GLN A 162 9.69 7.81 -4.19
C GLN A 162 8.55 8.66 -4.72
N ALA A 163 7.35 8.08 -4.77
CA ALA A 163 6.17 8.85 -5.15
C ALA A 163 5.61 9.63 -3.95
N ILE A 164 4.99 10.76 -4.22
CA ILE A 164 4.30 11.55 -3.19
C ILE A 164 3.13 10.75 -2.60
N LEU A 165 2.30 10.16 -3.45
CA LEU A 165 1.38 9.08 -3.08
C LEU A 165 1.94 7.78 -3.65
N GLN A 166 2.38 6.89 -2.77
CA GLN A 166 3.00 5.63 -3.13
C GLN A 166 2.17 4.46 -2.62
N ILE A 167 1.50 3.77 -3.54
CA ILE A 167 0.65 2.61 -3.24
C ILE A 167 1.39 1.39 -3.80
N ASP A 168 2.16 0.71 -2.95
CA ASP A 168 3.12 -0.31 -3.36
C ASP A 168 3.08 -1.58 -2.51
N PRO A 169 1.98 -2.36 -2.56
CA PRO A 169 1.98 -3.68 -1.94
C PRO A 169 3.10 -4.54 -2.52
N ILE A 170 3.77 -5.31 -1.67
CA ILE A 170 4.91 -6.14 -2.08
C ILE A 170 4.42 -7.37 -2.83
N ILE A 171 4.12 -7.20 -4.11
CA ILE A 171 3.69 -8.24 -5.03
C ILE A 171 4.70 -8.34 -6.18
N PRO A 172 5.45 -9.46 -6.31
CA PRO A 172 6.39 -9.69 -7.40
C PRO A 172 5.74 -9.55 -8.78
N LYS A 173 6.52 -9.20 -9.79
CA LYS A 173 5.99 -8.91 -11.14
C LYS A 173 5.21 -10.08 -11.74
N ASP A 174 5.66 -11.30 -11.52
CA ASP A 174 5.06 -12.53 -12.02
C ASP A 174 3.78 -12.96 -11.26
N ALA A 175 3.51 -12.34 -10.11
CA ALA A 175 2.31 -12.58 -9.31
C ALA A 175 1.24 -11.49 -9.45
N ARG A 176 1.50 -10.44 -10.25
CA ARG A 176 0.53 -9.36 -10.50
C ARG A 176 -0.54 -9.81 -11.49
N THR A 177 -1.77 -9.39 -11.27
CA THR A 177 -2.91 -9.84 -12.06
C THR A 177 -4.09 -8.86 -11.95
N ASN A 178 -5.05 -8.94 -12.87
CA ASN A 178 -6.28 -8.15 -12.89
C ASN A 178 -7.51 -8.89 -12.34
N ASP A 179 -7.36 -10.10 -11.85
CA ASP A 179 -8.46 -10.86 -11.23
C ASP A 179 -8.50 -10.70 -9.70
N PHE A 180 -7.52 -10.02 -9.12
CA PHE A 180 -7.45 -9.68 -7.71
C PHE A 180 -6.77 -8.33 -7.49
N PHE A 181 -7.35 -7.48 -6.67
CA PHE A 181 -6.79 -6.20 -6.24
C PHE A 181 -6.58 -6.24 -4.73
N TYR A 182 -5.36 -5.92 -4.31
CA TYR A 182 -5.01 -5.99 -2.89
C TYR A 182 -5.67 -4.88 -2.07
N HIS A 183 -5.66 -3.65 -2.58
CA HIS A 183 -6.37 -2.52 -1.97
C HIS A 183 -7.74 -2.32 -2.65
N ASP A 184 -8.74 -1.82 -1.88
CA ASP A 184 -10.06 -1.58 -2.44
C ASP A 184 -10.18 -0.16 -3.04
N ARG A 185 -10.58 0.82 -2.24
CA ARG A 185 -10.84 2.18 -2.72
C ARG A 185 -9.83 3.18 -2.17
N ILE A 186 -9.20 3.95 -3.07
CA ILE A 186 -8.29 5.02 -2.72
C ILE A 186 -8.65 6.27 -3.52
N VAL A 187 -8.86 7.39 -2.83
CA VAL A 187 -9.21 8.68 -3.40
C VAL A 187 -8.13 9.70 -3.07
N PHE A 188 -7.61 10.35 -4.11
CA PHE A 188 -6.69 11.47 -4.01
C PHE A 188 -7.31 12.68 -4.72
N GLU A 189 -7.91 13.60 -3.97
CA GLU A 189 -8.72 14.66 -4.55
C GLU A 189 -8.46 16.06 -3.95
N ASN A 190 -8.60 17.08 -4.79
CA ASN A 190 -8.50 18.49 -4.37
C ASN A 190 -7.18 18.82 -3.63
N ASN A 191 -6.10 18.10 -3.91
CA ASN A 191 -4.81 18.37 -3.32
C ASN A 191 -3.98 19.32 -4.17
N VAL A 192 -3.06 20.04 -3.54
CA VAL A 192 -2.03 20.82 -4.23
C VAL A 192 -0.68 20.12 -4.04
N VAL A 193 -0.10 19.72 -5.15
CA VAL A 193 1.20 19.05 -5.19
C VAL A 193 2.21 19.98 -5.86
N SER A 194 3.11 20.53 -5.08
CA SER A 194 4.18 21.42 -5.53
C SER A 194 5.52 20.71 -5.34
N THR A 195 6.12 20.21 -6.41
CA THR A 195 7.35 19.41 -6.33
C THR A 195 8.21 19.58 -7.57
N PHE A 196 9.44 19.14 -7.48
CA PHE A 196 10.48 19.31 -8.50
C PHE A 196 10.70 18.07 -9.38
N ASP A 197 10.23 16.90 -8.96
CA ASP A 197 10.50 15.64 -9.65
C ASP A 197 9.22 14.98 -10.19
N ASN A 198 9.39 14.10 -11.18
CA ASN A 198 8.28 13.60 -11.97
C ASN A 198 7.37 12.63 -11.19
N GLN A 199 7.92 11.76 -10.37
CA GLN A 199 7.11 10.71 -9.76
C GLN A 199 6.20 11.23 -8.65
N ILE A 200 4.94 11.54 -8.99
CA ILE A 200 3.96 12.06 -8.05
C ILE A 200 3.09 10.95 -7.47
N ILE A 201 2.56 10.08 -8.34
CA ILE A 201 1.70 8.97 -7.91
C ILE A 201 2.26 7.67 -8.51
N TYR A 202 2.42 6.68 -7.65
CA TYR A 202 2.60 5.29 -8.05
C TYR A 202 1.49 4.46 -7.40
N ALA A 203 0.79 3.66 -8.19
CA ALA A 203 -0.28 2.80 -7.69
C ALA A 203 -0.24 1.40 -8.30
N LEU A 204 -0.21 0.39 -7.44
CA LEU A 204 -0.24 -1.01 -7.80
C LEU A 204 -1.40 -1.72 -7.10
N SER A 205 -2.17 -2.50 -7.86
CA SER A 205 -3.19 -3.42 -7.33
C SER A 205 -4.26 -2.75 -6.46
N VAL A 206 -4.89 -1.72 -7.00
CA VAL A 206 -6.01 -1.00 -6.40
C VAL A 206 -7.28 -1.29 -7.20
N ARG A 207 -8.39 -1.65 -6.54
CA ARG A 207 -9.68 -1.94 -7.19
C ARG A 207 -10.30 -0.68 -7.78
N SER A 208 -10.34 0.41 -7.01
CA SER A 208 -10.92 1.69 -7.43
C SER A 208 -9.98 2.83 -7.01
N LEU A 209 -9.37 3.48 -7.98
CA LEU A 209 -8.42 4.57 -7.80
C LEU A 209 -8.98 5.86 -8.42
N GLU A 210 -9.23 6.86 -7.59
CA GLU A 210 -9.75 8.15 -8.00
C GLU A 210 -8.69 9.23 -7.78
N ILE A 211 -8.21 9.88 -8.86
CA ILE A 211 -7.26 10.99 -8.84
C ILE A 211 -7.98 12.19 -9.45
N LYS A 212 -8.56 13.04 -8.60
CA LYS A 212 -9.55 14.04 -9.06
C LYS A 212 -9.24 15.47 -8.60
N ASN A 213 -9.37 16.42 -9.50
CA ASN A 213 -9.33 17.86 -9.18
C ASN A 213 -8.06 18.30 -8.42
N ASN A 214 -6.94 17.64 -8.65
CA ASN A 214 -5.68 18.00 -8.02
C ASN A 214 -4.96 19.05 -8.87
N LYS A 215 -4.11 19.83 -8.22
CA LYS A 215 -3.26 20.81 -8.88
C LYS A 215 -1.80 20.40 -8.75
N PHE A 216 -1.12 20.24 -9.89
CA PHE A 216 0.27 19.87 -9.96
C PHE A 216 1.12 21.07 -10.40
N ILE A 217 2.19 21.37 -9.64
CA ILE A 217 3.05 22.52 -9.83
C ILE A 217 4.50 22.08 -9.82
N ASP A 218 5.21 22.31 -10.92
CA ASP A 218 6.67 22.15 -10.95
C ASP A 218 7.33 23.33 -10.23
N THR A 219 8.01 23.05 -9.14
CA THR A 219 8.68 24.10 -8.35
C THR A 219 10.03 24.50 -8.93
N GLY A 220 10.70 23.61 -9.64
CA GLY A 220 12.08 23.81 -10.08
C GLY A 220 13.07 24.02 -8.93
N THR A 221 12.71 23.71 -7.69
CA THR A 221 13.53 23.94 -6.48
C THR A 221 14.82 23.14 -6.53
N TYR A 222 14.77 21.92 -7.05
CA TYR A 222 15.93 21.03 -7.22
C TYR A 222 15.96 20.46 -8.63
N ALA A 223 17.14 20.00 -9.05
CA ALA A 223 17.24 19.20 -10.26
C ALA A 223 16.49 17.87 -10.09
N PRO A 224 15.69 17.44 -11.09
CA PRO A 224 14.99 16.16 -11.00
C PRO A 224 15.95 14.99 -10.81
N LEU A 225 15.64 14.10 -9.89
CA LEU A 225 16.39 12.85 -9.66
C LEU A 225 15.99 11.78 -10.67
N PHE A 226 14.71 11.77 -11.06
CA PHE A 226 14.11 10.76 -11.94
C PHE A 226 13.36 11.41 -13.11
N PRO A 227 14.03 12.21 -13.99
CA PRO A 227 13.35 13.01 -15.02
C PRO A 227 12.70 12.19 -16.14
N ARG A 228 12.99 10.89 -16.23
CA ARG A 228 12.46 10.00 -17.25
C ARG A 228 11.21 9.21 -16.79
N LEU A 229 10.83 9.33 -15.52
CA LEU A 229 9.66 8.64 -15.02
C LEU A 229 8.39 9.42 -15.34
N SER A 230 7.29 8.70 -15.53
CA SER A 230 5.96 9.29 -15.66
C SER A 230 5.54 9.95 -14.35
N VAL A 231 4.75 11.01 -14.45
CA VAL A 231 4.26 11.75 -13.26
C VAL A 231 3.26 10.93 -12.46
N ILE A 232 2.45 10.13 -13.15
CA ILE A 232 1.53 9.16 -12.57
C ILE A 232 1.83 7.81 -13.24
N ASP A 233 2.02 6.78 -12.43
CA ASP A 233 2.23 5.40 -12.87
C ASP A 233 1.24 4.50 -12.14
N VAL A 234 0.32 3.90 -12.90
CA VAL A 234 -0.77 3.05 -12.40
C VAL A 234 -0.66 1.67 -13.05
N GLN A 235 -0.54 0.64 -12.23
CA GLN A 235 -0.32 -0.72 -12.71
C GLN A 235 -1.29 -1.71 -12.07
N PHE A 236 -1.88 -2.60 -12.87
CA PHE A 236 -2.77 -3.66 -12.41
C PHE A 236 -3.87 -3.16 -11.46
N CYS A 237 -4.52 -2.06 -11.85
CA CYS A 237 -5.66 -1.49 -11.12
C CYS A 237 -6.98 -1.79 -11.84
N GLY A 238 -8.08 -1.79 -11.09
CA GLY A 238 -9.42 -1.98 -11.61
C GLY A 238 -9.95 -0.71 -12.28
N ASP A 239 -10.86 -0.02 -11.60
CA ASP A 239 -11.45 1.22 -12.07
C ASP A 239 -10.52 2.40 -11.72
N VAL A 240 -10.00 3.08 -12.73
CA VAL A 240 -9.07 4.21 -12.57
C VAL A 240 -9.69 5.47 -13.16
N GLU A 241 -9.85 6.49 -12.34
CA GLU A 241 -10.33 7.80 -12.77
C GLU A 241 -9.27 8.89 -12.54
N ILE A 242 -8.77 9.50 -13.62
CA ILE A 242 -7.82 10.62 -13.59
C ILE A 242 -8.51 11.81 -14.26
N VAL A 243 -9.29 12.56 -13.48
CA VAL A 243 -10.20 13.58 -14.04
C VAL A 243 -10.13 14.93 -13.33
N GLY A 244 -10.27 16.00 -14.08
CA GLY A 244 -10.30 17.39 -13.57
C GLY A 244 -8.97 17.86 -12.98
N ASN A 245 -7.86 17.20 -13.26
CA ASN A 245 -6.56 17.54 -12.70
C ASN A 245 -5.89 18.68 -13.51
N ASP A 246 -5.32 19.65 -12.81
CA ASP A 246 -4.65 20.81 -13.39
C ASP A 246 -3.14 20.60 -13.48
N PHE A 247 -2.64 20.36 -14.69
CA PHE A 247 -1.22 20.23 -15.02
C PHE A 247 -0.65 21.50 -15.71
N SER A 248 -1.42 22.59 -15.79
CA SER A 248 -1.02 23.81 -16.51
C SER A 248 0.30 24.42 -16.03
N LYS A 249 0.71 24.12 -14.80
CA LYS A 249 1.98 24.54 -14.20
C LYS A 249 3.01 23.40 -14.08
N TRP A 250 2.78 22.28 -14.73
CA TRP A 250 3.71 21.16 -14.79
C TRP A 250 4.58 21.20 -16.04
N LYS A 251 5.59 20.32 -16.11
CA LYS A 251 6.49 20.19 -17.26
C LYS A 251 5.75 19.76 -18.52
N LYS A 252 6.15 20.29 -19.67
CA LYS A 252 5.44 20.03 -20.95
C LYS A 252 5.62 18.61 -21.49
N ASP A 253 6.68 17.91 -21.06
CA ASP A 253 7.05 16.57 -21.48
C ASP A 253 6.63 15.49 -20.45
N ALA A 254 5.69 15.83 -19.59
CA ALA A 254 5.13 14.88 -18.63
C ALA A 254 4.35 13.75 -19.33
N THR A 255 4.43 12.55 -18.78
CA THR A 255 3.67 11.39 -19.24
C THR A 255 2.90 10.74 -18.11
N LEU A 256 1.79 10.08 -18.44
CA LEU A 256 1.08 9.15 -17.57
C LEU A 256 1.40 7.73 -18.02
N SER A 257 1.84 6.87 -17.12
CA SER A 257 1.98 5.44 -17.36
C SER A 257 0.73 4.72 -16.87
N ILE A 258 0.03 4.04 -17.76
CA ILE A 258 -1.15 3.24 -17.43
C ILE A 258 -0.92 1.84 -18.00
N HIS A 259 -0.65 0.88 -17.10
CA HIS A 259 -0.23 -0.45 -17.49
C HIS A 259 -1.12 -1.53 -16.88
N ASN A 260 -1.71 -2.38 -17.74
CA ASN A 260 -2.57 -3.50 -17.33
C ASN A 260 -3.71 -3.09 -16.35
N CYS A 261 -4.35 -1.95 -16.57
CA CYS A 261 -5.55 -1.55 -15.84
C CYS A 261 -6.81 -2.04 -16.57
N VAL A 262 -7.92 -2.26 -15.84
CA VAL A 262 -9.17 -2.83 -16.41
C VAL A 262 -10.00 -1.74 -17.08
N GLU A 263 -10.40 -0.72 -16.32
CA GLU A 263 -11.14 0.43 -16.84
C GLU A 263 -10.39 1.72 -16.48
N VAL A 264 -10.27 2.62 -17.45
CA VAL A 264 -9.55 3.88 -17.26
C VAL A 264 -10.33 5.03 -17.88
N VAL A 265 -10.62 6.03 -17.07
CA VAL A 265 -11.14 7.33 -17.52
C VAL A 265 -10.07 8.38 -17.25
N ASN A 266 -9.59 9.04 -18.30
CA ASN A 266 -8.62 10.12 -18.22
C ASN A 266 -9.06 11.28 -19.10
N ASP A 267 -9.18 12.47 -18.54
CA ASP A 267 -9.51 13.70 -19.28
C ASP A 267 -8.33 14.67 -19.39
N SER A 268 -7.13 14.28 -18.94
CA SER A 268 -5.94 15.12 -19.06
C SER A 268 -5.39 15.14 -20.49
N ASP A 269 -4.77 16.27 -20.86
CA ASP A 269 -4.04 16.41 -22.15
C ASP A 269 -2.62 15.82 -22.12
N ILE A 270 -2.28 15.08 -21.04
CA ILE A 270 -0.95 14.47 -20.89
C ILE A 270 -0.87 13.18 -21.70
N GLU A 271 0.26 12.97 -22.36
CA GLU A 271 0.54 11.75 -23.13
C GLU A 271 0.47 10.51 -22.24
N VAL A 272 -0.31 9.52 -22.68
CA VAL A 272 -0.41 8.22 -22.01
C VAL A 272 0.54 7.22 -22.68
N VAL A 273 1.37 6.57 -21.88
CA VAL A 273 2.32 5.54 -22.33
C VAL A 273 2.05 4.22 -21.62
N ASP A 274 2.20 3.11 -22.33
CA ASP A 274 2.15 1.76 -21.77
C ASP A 274 3.57 1.27 -21.46
N SER A 275 4.25 1.96 -20.56
CA SER A 275 5.62 1.65 -20.15
C SER A 275 5.77 1.96 -18.68
N PRO A 276 5.56 0.96 -17.79
CA PRO A 276 5.61 1.19 -16.35
C PRO A 276 6.96 1.71 -15.90
N ASN A 277 6.93 2.65 -15.00
CA ASN A 277 8.15 3.14 -14.37
C ASN A 277 8.88 1.98 -13.67
N PRO A 278 10.21 1.91 -13.78
CA PRO A 278 10.97 0.94 -12.99
C PRO A 278 10.86 1.30 -11.50
N PHE A 279 10.23 0.43 -10.73
CA PHE A 279 10.15 0.56 -9.29
C PHE A 279 11.10 -0.45 -8.64
N PHE A 280 12.03 -0.01 -7.80
CA PHE A 280 13.16 -0.82 -7.32
C PHE A 280 12.88 -1.69 -6.08
N PHE A 281 11.73 -1.55 -5.43
CA PHE A 281 11.37 -2.37 -4.26
C PHE A 281 11.00 -3.81 -4.59
N GLN A 282 11.68 -4.43 -5.55
CA GLN A 282 11.30 -5.75 -6.04
C GLN A 282 12.51 -6.67 -6.30
N SER A 283 13.45 -6.63 -5.40
CA SER A 283 14.47 -7.67 -5.33
C SER A 283 14.22 -8.61 -4.15
#